data_bd0c8474ba7b836f3099f9602bf277d4
#
_entry.id   bd0c8474ba7b836f3099f9602bf277d4
#
_cell.length_a   1.000
_cell.length_b   1.000
_cell.length_c   1.000
_cell.angle_alpha   90.00
_cell.angle_beta   90.00
_cell.angle_gamma   90.00
#
_symmetry.space_group_name_H-M   'P 1'
#
loop_
_entity.id
_entity.type
_entity.pdbx_description
1 polymer ?
#
loop_
_entity_poly.entity_id
_entity_poly.type
_entity_poly.pdbx_seq_one_letter_code
_entity_poly.pdbx_strand_id
1 'polypeptide(L)'
;MKTHFNLTILILVCIALYSLVPISAQNTKEFILQATNTNVSSEVLKQSAKVLNNRLITYGLKTDVLVNNDKAQIVLEFPGDVNKSEFVQLLTSKGYFGFYETMTLSEITESGKLVNPNLKLDFTTSSSDSRIGCSSSKDPKMAETIFNYLKQINLTGNVKLLWSQINSSSQTCLYVLKTDNVGNPALGRPDIETITSIKDKDTQSFNIEIKFKPGSAKIWAALTKKNLNKPIAIVIDDIVFYTPVVKTTMENGLCEITGNLTEKEANYFLALVNNGLLTTSFTIK
;
A
#
# COMPACT_ATOMS: atom_id res chain seq x y z
N MET A 1 20.99 -46.29 65.03
CA MET A 1 21.59 -45.12 64.37
C MET A 1 21.07 -45.10 62.98
N LYS A 2 20.14 -44.14 62.71
CA LYS A 2 19.54 -43.94 61.38
C LYS A 2 20.27 -42.78 60.75
N THR A 3 20.93 -43.02 59.65
CA THR A 3 21.59 -41.99 58.79
C THR A 3 20.57 -41.32 57.89
N HIS A 4 20.20 -40.10 58.22
CA HIS A 4 19.48 -39.24 57.32
C HIS A 4 20.48 -38.64 56.29
N PHE A 5 20.52 -39.19 55.10
CA PHE A 5 21.30 -38.65 54.00
C PHE A 5 20.49 -37.54 53.34
N ASN A 6 21.09 -36.36 53.31
CA ASN A 6 20.47 -35.13 52.94
C ASN A 6 19.97 -35.08 51.47
N LEU A 7 18.66 -35.09 51.29
CA LEU A 7 17.97 -34.92 50.00
C LEU A 7 18.04 -33.47 49.46
N THR A 8 18.60 -32.57 50.27
CA THR A 8 18.64 -31.13 49.96
C THR A 8 19.74 -30.71 48.98
N ILE A 9 20.76 -31.53 48.76
CA ILE A 9 21.91 -31.21 47.89
C ILE A 9 21.59 -31.57 46.41
N LEU A 10 20.68 -32.52 46.17
CA LEU A 10 20.37 -32.97 44.81
C LEU A 10 19.44 -31.98 44.03
N ILE A 11 18.67 -31.16 44.75
CA ILE A 11 17.76 -30.19 44.13
C ILE A 11 18.51 -28.92 43.66
N LEU A 12 19.61 -28.54 44.32
CA LEU A 12 20.42 -27.37 43.99
C LEU A 12 21.29 -27.58 42.73
N VAL A 13 21.66 -28.81 42.39
CA VAL A 13 22.45 -29.14 41.20
C VAL A 13 21.56 -29.18 39.94
N CYS A 14 20.27 -29.50 40.05
CA CYS A 14 19.37 -29.49 38.92
C CYS A 14 18.94 -28.11 38.49
N ILE A 15 18.95 -27.08 39.38
CA ILE A 15 18.60 -25.70 39.03
C ILE A 15 19.76 -24.98 38.33
N ALA A 16 21.01 -25.38 38.59
CA ALA A 16 22.19 -24.78 37.94
C ALA A 16 22.43 -25.28 36.51
N LEU A 17 21.79 -26.39 36.09
CA LEU A 17 21.93 -26.94 34.74
C LEU A 17 20.87 -26.42 33.74
N TYR A 18 19.84 -25.69 34.20
CA TYR A 18 18.84 -25.09 33.32
C TYR A 18 19.22 -23.69 32.78
N SER A 19 20.36 -23.12 33.19
CA SER A 19 20.79 -21.78 32.81
C SER A 19 21.84 -21.73 31.69
N LEU A 20 22.11 -22.86 31.01
CA LEU A 20 23.04 -22.93 29.88
C LEU A 20 22.37 -23.54 28.65
N VAL A 21 21.13 -23.13 28.34
CA VAL A 21 20.67 -23.19 26.98
C VAL A 21 21.37 -22.01 26.28
N PRO A 22 22.29 -22.26 25.34
CA PRO A 22 22.80 -21.13 24.55
C PRO A 22 21.60 -20.49 23.90
N ILE A 23 21.36 -19.22 24.23
CA ILE A 23 20.49 -18.38 23.39
C ILE A 23 21.16 -18.46 22.03
N SER A 24 20.65 -19.32 21.15
CA SER A 24 21.10 -19.36 19.77
C SER A 24 20.99 -17.91 19.30
N ALA A 25 22.10 -17.32 18.92
CA ALA A 25 22.09 -16.00 18.32
C ALA A 25 21.12 -16.09 17.14
N GLN A 26 19.90 -15.60 17.32
CA GLN A 26 18.95 -15.49 16.22
C GLN A 26 19.64 -14.67 15.17
N ASN A 27 19.85 -15.24 13.98
CA ASN A 27 20.32 -14.47 12.85
C ASN A 27 19.34 -13.31 12.65
N THR A 28 19.76 -12.11 13.00
CA THR A 28 18.98 -10.90 12.78
C THR A 28 19.45 -10.28 11.47
N LYS A 29 18.49 -9.81 10.68
CA LYS A 29 18.76 -9.05 9.46
C LYS A 29 18.44 -7.58 9.70
N GLU A 30 19.41 -6.74 9.44
CA GLU A 30 19.29 -5.30 9.63
C GLU A 30 18.92 -4.61 8.32
N PHE A 31 17.93 -3.71 8.35
CA PHE A 31 17.59 -2.79 7.27
C PHE A 31 17.81 -1.37 7.73
N ILE A 32 18.65 -0.66 7.03
CA ILE A 32 18.95 0.75 7.30
C ILE A 32 18.15 1.61 6.34
N LEU A 33 17.22 2.38 6.89
CA LEU A 33 16.47 3.40 6.18
C LEU A 33 17.20 4.73 6.30
N GLN A 34 17.73 5.25 5.20
CA GLN A 34 18.36 6.55 5.14
C GLN A 34 17.34 7.60 4.74
N ALA A 35 17.14 8.63 5.55
CA ALA A 35 16.35 9.79 5.16
C ALA A 35 17.00 10.47 3.94
N THR A 36 16.19 10.80 2.93
CA THR A 36 16.68 11.49 1.71
C THR A 36 17.08 12.94 2.00
N ASN A 37 16.44 13.57 2.99
CA ASN A 37 16.87 14.83 3.56
C ASN A 37 17.71 14.55 4.82
N THR A 38 19.00 14.78 4.78
CA THR A 38 19.91 14.56 5.91
C THR A 38 19.73 15.57 7.05
N ASN A 39 19.09 16.72 6.79
CA ASN A 39 18.80 17.75 7.78
C ASN A 39 17.40 17.54 8.44
N VAL A 40 16.88 16.32 8.40
CA VAL A 40 15.62 15.98 9.04
C VAL A 40 15.73 16.12 10.56
N SER A 41 14.69 16.69 11.21
CA SER A 41 14.70 16.84 12.68
C SER A 41 14.54 15.49 13.39
N SER A 42 15.05 15.41 14.61
CA SER A 42 14.88 14.23 15.48
C SER A 42 13.42 13.86 15.69
N GLU A 43 12.52 14.86 15.78
CA GLU A 43 11.09 14.63 15.95
C GLU A 43 10.49 13.95 14.72
N VAL A 44 10.84 14.39 13.50
CA VAL A 44 10.39 13.78 12.26
C VAL A 44 10.88 12.34 12.14
N LEU A 45 12.13 12.05 12.53
CA LEU A 45 12.66 10.68 12.54
C LEU A 45 11.91 9.80 13.55
N LYS A 46 11.64 10.28 14.76
CA LYS A 46 10.88 9.55 15.78
C LYS A 46 9.45 9.27 15.33
N GLN A 47 8.77 10.25 14.75
CA GLN A 47 7.43 10.07 14.20
C GLN A 47 7.43 9.04 13.06
N SER A 48 8.41 9.12 12.16
CA SER A 48 8.58 8.15 11.07
C SER A 48 8.86 6.75 11.60
N ALA A 49 9.71 6.60 12.62
CA ALA A 49 9.96 5.31 13.27
C ALA A 49 8.69 4.71 13.88
N LYS A 50 7.84 5.55 14.51
CA LYS A 50 6.54 5.12 15.03
C LYS A 50 5.62 4.61 13.91
N VAL A 51 5.52 5.35 12.81
CA VAL A 51 4.72 4.94 11.63
C VAL A 51 5.23 3.60 11.08
N LEU A 52 6.53 3.44 10.91
CA LEU A 52 7.14 2.21 10.40
C LEU A 52 6.91 1.02 11.35
N ASN A 53 7.09 1.22 12.65
CA ASN A 53 6.81 0.18 13.65
C ASN A 53 5.35 -0.27 13.59
N ASN A 54 4.40 0.67 13.53
CA ASN A 54 2.99 0.35 13.44
C ASN A 54 2.64 -0.38 12.13
N ARG A 55 3.26 0.00 11.00
CA ARG A 55 3.10 -0.70 9.71
C ARG A 55 3.56 -2.15 9.81
N LEU A 56 4.73 -2.38 10.42
CA LEU A 56 5.29 -3.71 10.59
C LEU A 56 4.41 -4.58 11.50
N ILE A 57 3.93 -4.02 12.62
CA ILE A 57 2.98 -4.72 13.50
C ILE A 57 1.68 -5.06 12.75
N THR A 58 1.11 -4.12 12.00
CA THR A 58 -0.11 -4.35 11.20
C THR A 58 0.11 -5.42 10.13
N TYR A 59 1.29 -5.47 9.55
CA TYR A 59 1.68 -6.50 8.59
C TYR A 59 1.89 -7.88 9.23
N GLY A 60 2.05 -7.95 10.55
CA GLY A 60 2.27 -9.18 11.31
C GLY A 60 3.72 -9.43 11.70
N LEU A 61 4.57 -8.42 11.65
CA LEU A 61 5.98 -8.52 12.02
C LEU A 61 6.29 -7.74 13.31
N LYS A 62 7.10 -8.36 14.16
CA LYS A 62 7.71 -7.68 15.31
C LYS A 62 9.18 -7.42 14.97
N THR A 63 9.60 -6.18 15.11
CA THR A 63 10.96 -5.74 14.84
C THR A 63 11.38 -4.72 15.88
N ASP A 64 12.67 -4.63 16.10
CA ASP A 64 13.23 -3.52 16.86
C ASP A 64 13.46 -2.34 15.90
N VAL A 65 13.00 -1.16 16.31
CA VAL A 65 13.08 0.07 15.51
C VAL A 65 13.94 1.08 16.26
N LEU A 66 15.13 1.32 15.75
CA LEU A 66 16.11 2.21 16.35
C LEU A 66 16.28 3.50 15.52
N VAL A 67 16.38 4.64 16.18
CA VAL A 67 16.59 5.94 15.52
C VAL A 67 18.03 6.42 15.74
N ASN A 68 18.73 6.66 14.65
CA ASN A 68 20.06 7.28 14.66
C ASN A 68 19.94 8.72 14.12
N ASN A 69 19.87 9.69 15.03
CA ASN A 69 19.71 11.11 14.70
C ASN A 69 20.93 11.68 13.96
N ASP A 70 22.14 11.30 14.37
CA ASP A 70 23.39 11.84 13.81
C ASP A 70 23.56 11.47 12.33
N LYS A 71 23.06 10.30 11.94
CA LYS A 71 23.11 9.79 10.57
C LYS A 71 21.82 10.00 9.79
N ALA A 72 20.77 10.58 10.40
CA ALA A 72 19.43 10.68 9.84
C ALA A 72 18.89 9.32 9.34
N GLN A 73 18.98 8.28 10.19
CA GLN A 73 18.65 6.89 9.86
C GLN A 73 17.63 6.30 10.84
N ILE A 74 16.85 5.36 10.31
CA ILE A 74 16.06 4.41 11.11
C ILE A 74 16.58 3.02 10.80
N VAL A 75 16.92 2.26 11.83
CA VAL A 75 17.44 0.90 11.74
C VAL A 75 16.34 -0.06 12.19
N LEU A 76 16.06 -1.07 11.39
CA LEU A 76 15.07 -2.11 11.65
C LEU A 76 15.79 -3.45 11.78
N GLU A 77 15.60 -4.12 12.92
CA GLU A 77 16.19 -5.43 13.16
C GLU A 77 15.12 -6.51 13.08
N PHE A 78 15.22 -7.38 12.09
CA PHE A 78 14.29 -8.46 11.85
C PHE A 78 14.85 -9.78 12.38
N PRO A 79 14.06 -10.57 13.12
CA PRO A 79 14.46 -11.93 13.47
C PRO A 79 14.40 -12.82 12.22
N GLY A 80 15.49 -13.51 11.91
CA GLY A 80 15.59 -14.42 10.78
C GLY A 80 15.94 -13.76 9.44
N ASP A 81 15.87 -14.53 8.37
CA ASP A 81 16.14 -14.07 7.02
C ASP A 81 14.86 -13.57 6.35
N VAL A 82 14.82 -12.29 6.05
CA VAL A 82 13.70 -11.63 5.36
C VAL A 82 14.14 -11.10 3.99
N ASN A 83 13.26 -11.23 3.01
CA ASN A 83 13.54 -10.74 1.66
C ASN A 83 13.33 -9.22 1.58
N LYS A 84 14.41 -8.47 1.39
CA LYS A 84 14.40 -7.00 1.32
C LYS A 84 13.38 -6.46 0.32
N SER A 85 13.25 -7.08 -0.86
CA SER A 85 12.38 -6.60 -1.92
C SER A 85 10.89 -6.58 -1.55
N GLU A 86 10.46 -7.49 -0.65
CA GLU A 86 9.06 -7.54 -0.18
C GLU A 86 8.69 -6.33 0.68
N PHE A 87 9.68 -5.70 1.32
CA PHE A 87 9.45 -4.63 2.29
C PHE A 87 9.74 -3.24 1.74
N VAL A 88 10.36 -3.12 0.58
CA VAL A 88 10.75 -1.80 0.02
C VAL A 88 9.57 -0.83 0.04
N GLN A 89 8.45 -1.21 -0.55
CA GLN A 89 7.29 -0.32 -0.63
C GLN A 89 6.67 -0.10 0.76
N LEU A 90 6.55 -1.13 1.61
CA LEU A 90 6.01 -1.00 2.96
C LEU A 90 6.79 0.02 3.81
N LEU A 91 8.11 0.05 3.64
CA LEU A 91 9.03 0.87 4.44
C LEU A 91 9.28 2.25 3.83
N THR A 92 9.11 2.44 2.52
CA THR A 92 9.43 3.71 1.84
C THR A 92 8.22 4.49 1.36
N SER A 93 7.04 3.85 1.28
CA SER A 93 5.77 4.49 0.93
C SER A 93 5.42 5.60 1.91
N LYS A 94 4.99 6.77 1.40
CA LYS A 94 4.47 7.85 2.25
C LYS A 94 3.13 7.48 2.87
N GLY A 95 2.28 6.73 2.14
CA GLY A 95 0.96 6.29 2.58
C GLY A 95 -0.17 7.24 2.18
N TYR A 96 0.02 8.06 1.14
CA TYR A 96 -1.06 8.86 0.58
C TYR A 96 -2.07 7.95 -0.10
N PHE A 97 -3.29 7.96 0.42
CA PHE A 97 -4.38 7.11 -0.02
C PHE A 97 -5.53 7.93 -0.60
N GLY A 98 -6.11 7.47 -1.71
CA GLY A 98 -7.27 8.15 -2.30
C GLY A 98 -8.06 7.32 -3.31
N PHE A 99 -9.33 7.75 -3.47
CA PHE A 99 -10.25 7.25 -4.48
C PHE A 99 -10.33 8.24 -5.64
N TYR A 100 -10.15 7.75 -6.85
CA TYR A 100 -10.19 8.55 -8.07
C TYR A 100 -11.20 7.99 -9.05
N GLU A 101 -11.96 8.87 -9.70
CA GLU A 101 -12.70 8.47 -10.89
C GLU A 101 -11.72 8.13 -12.01
N THR A 102 -11.96 7.04 -12.70
CA THR A 102 -11.20 6.70 -13.91
C THR A 102 -11.82 7.32 -15.14
N MET A 103 -11.02 7.52 -16.18
CA MET A 103 -11.52 7.79 -17.54
C MET A 103 -11.47 6.49 -18.35
N THR A 104 -12.53 6.21 -19.07
CA THR A 104 -12.55 5.10 -20.04
C THR A 104 -11.86 5.51 -21.33
N LEU A 105 -11.47 4.52 -22.12
CA LEU A 105 -10.86 4.79 -23.43
C LEU A 105 -11.82 5.60 -24.33
N SER A 106 -13.13 5.37 -24.28
CA SER A 106 -14.14 6.14 -25.03
C SER A 106 -14.21 7.61 -24.57
N GLU A 107 -14.06 7.90 -23.28
CA GLU A 107 -14.02 9.28 -22.78
C GLU A 107 -12.76 10.02 -23.20
N ILE A 108 -11.64 9.30 -23.42
CA ILE A 108 -10.38 9.88 -23.85
C ILE A 108 -10.38 10.12 -25.37
N THR A 109 -11.03 9.23 -26.10
CA THR A 109 -11.06 9.28 -27.57
C THR A 109 -12.51 9.38 -28.01
N GLU A 110 -13.00 10.58 -28.33
CA GLU A 110 -14.33 10.74 -28.96
C GLU A 110 -14.49 9.89 -30.25
N SER A 111 -13.41 9.38 -30.77
CA SER A 111 -13.34 8.50 -31.95
C SER A 111 -12.81 7.09 -31.68
N GLY A 112 -12.54 6.72 -30.41
CA GLY A 112 -12.10 5.37 -30.03
C GLY A 112 -10.72 4.93 -30.54
N LYS A 113 -9.87 5.84 -31.00
CA LYS A 113 -8.57 5.45 -31.58
C LYS A 113 -7.42 6.27 -31.02
N LEU A 114 -6.91 5.82 -29.88
CA LEU A 114 -5.54 6.14 -29.48
C LEU A 114 -4.61 5.26 -30.32
N VAL A 115 -4.35 5.64 -31.57
CA VAL A 115 -3.49 4.89 -32.48
C VAL A 115 -2.15 5.60 -32.57
N ASN A 116 -1.23 5.23 -31.67
CA ASN A 116 0.18 5.50 -31.92
C ASN A 116 0.90 4.15 -32.09
N PRO A 117 1.28 3.76 -33.31
CA PRO A 117 1.93 2.47 -33.59
C PRO A 117 3.29 2.30 -32.91
N ASN A 118 3.86 3.39 -32.37
CA ASN A 118 5.12 3.37 -31.63
C ASN A 118 4.94 3.14 -30.11
N LEU A 119 3.70 3.10 -29.61
CA LEU A 119 3.43 2.77 -28.21
C LEU A 119 3.42 1.26 -28.06
N LYS A 120 4.37 0.71 -27.30
CA LYS A 120 4.44 -0.71 -26.90
C LYS A 120 3.43 -1.02 -25.77
N LEU A 121 2.19 -0.55 -25.91
CA LEU A 121 1.08 -0.86 -25.05
C LEU A 121 0.20 -1.90 -25.70
N ASP A 122 -0.15 -2.95 -24.97
CA ASP A 122 -1.29 -3.77 -25.32
C ASP A 122 -2.54 -2.94 -25.00
N PHE A 123 -3.01 -2.20 -26.00
CA PHE A 123 -4.21 -1.40 -25.83
C PHE A 123 -5.40 -2.32 -25.57
N THR A 124 -6.22 -1.93 -24.58
CA THR A 124 -7.49 -2.63 -24.39
C THR A 124 -8.39 -2.40 -25.59
N THR A 125 -9.02 -3.46 -26.05
CA THR A 125 -9.97 -3.42 -27.18
C THR A 125 -11.37 -2.95 -26.75
N SER A 126 -11.64 -2.91 -25.44
CA SER A 126 -12.93 -2.50 -24.89
C SER A 126 -12.98 -0.99 -24.66
N SER A 127 -13.93 -0.31 -25.30
CA SER A 127 -14.18 1.12 -25.11
C SER A 127 -14.58 1.49 -23.68
N SER A 128 -15.12 0.54 -22.92
CA SER A 128 -15.52 0.71 -21.51
C SER A 128 -14.41 0.43 -20.51
N ASP A 129 -13.26 -0.08 -20.95
CA ASP A 129 -12.12 -0.32 -20.07
C ASP A 129 -11.48 1.01 -19.66
N SER A 130 -11.11 1.14 -18.41
CA SER A 130 -10.39 2.31 -17.88
C SER A 130 -8.88 2.18 -18.01
N ARG A 131 -8.37 1.00 -18.35
CA ARG A 131 -6.97 0.80 -18.67
C ARG A 131 -6.67 1.38 -20.04
N ILE A 132 -5.71 2.29 -20.12
CA ILE A 132 -5.26 2.82 -21.43
C ILE A 132 -4.48 1.75 -22.18
N GLY A 133 -3.71 0.94 -21.45
CA GLY A 133 -2.96 -0.17 -21.94
C GLY A 133 -2.03 -0.71 -20.88
N CYS A 134 -1.49 -1.91 -21.11
CA CYS A 134 -0.60 -2.60 -20.18
C CYS A 134 0.75 -2.88 -20.83
N SER A 135 1.82 -2.95 -20.02
CA SER A 135 3.18 -3.22 -20.47
C SER A 135 3.95 -3.99 -19.40
N SER A 136 5.00 -4.70 -19.79
CA SER A 136 5.90 -5.40 -18.87
C SER A 136 6.76 -4.46 -17.99
N SER A 137 6.80 -3.17 -18.31
CA SER A 137 7.54 -2.18 -17.53
C SER A 137 6.84 -0.83 -17.53
N LYS A 138 7.04 -0.05 -16.46
CA LYS A 138 6.63 1.35 -16.41
C LYS A 138 7.55 2.17 -17.32
N ASP A 139 7.07 2.54 -18.51
CA ASP A 139 7.83 3.37 -19.43
C ASP A 139 7.42 4.84 -19.28
N PRO A 140 8.33 5.72 -18.76
CA PRO A 140 8.04 7.15 -18.60
C PRO A 140 7.71 7.84 -19.94
N LYS A 141 8.36 7.45 -21.04
CA LYS A 141 8.10 8.03 -22.38
C LYS A 141 6.70 7.73 -22.87
N MET A 142 6.18 6.56 -22.50
CA MET A 142 4.82 6.18 -22.82
C MET A 142 3.80 7.04 -22.07
N ALA A 143 3.97 7.23 -20.78
CA ALA A 143 3.13 8.13 -19.99
C ALA A 143 3.19 9.56 -20.54
N GLU A 144 4.38 10.05 -20.88
CA GLU A 144 4.57 11.36 -21.52
C GLU A 144 3.86 11.47 -22.87
N THR A 145 3.94 10.46 -23.71
CA THR A 145 3.27 10.42 -25.02
C THR A 145 1.75 10.50 -24.87
N ILE A 146 1.20 9.71 -23.93
CA ILE A 146 -0.24 9.77 -23.62
C ILE A 146 -0.61 11.14 -23.07
N PHE A 147 0.18 11.68 -22.15
CA PHE A 147 -0.06 13.02 -21.60
C PHE A 147 -0.07 14.11 -22.68
N ASN A 148 0.89 14.07 -23.60
CA ASN A 148 0.97 15.02 -24.73
C ASN A 148 -0.25 14.87 -25.66
N TYR A 149 -0.73 13.66 -25.90
CA TYR A 149 -1.98 13.44 -26.62
C TYR A 149 -3.19 14.06 -25.89
N LEU A 150 -3.35 13.79 -24.59
CA LEU A 150 -4.42 14.38 -23.79
C LEU A 150 -4.38 15.91 -23.80
N LYS A 151 -3.18 16.48 -23.85
CA LYS A 151 -2.97 17.93 -23.98
C LYS A 151 -3.48 18.46 -25.31
N GLN A 152 -3.23 17.77 -26.43
CA GLN A 152 -3.70 18.14 -27.76
C GLN A 152 -5.24 18.17 -27.86
N ILE A 153 -5.91 17.30 -27.13
CA ILE A 153 -7.38 17.21 -27.09
C ILE A 153 -7.99 17.99 -25.91
N ASN A 154 -7.21 18.86 -25.25
CA ASN A 154 -7.63 19.69 -24.11
C ASN A 154 -8.18 18.92 -22.90
N LEU A 155 -7.74 17.68 -22.68
CA LEU A 155 -8.14 16.85 -21.54
C LEU A 155 -7.12 16.82 -20.39
N THR A 156 -6.13 17.72 -20.36
CA THR A 156 -5.10 17.74 -19.30
C THR A 156 -5.51 18.49 -18.04
N GLY A 157 -6.63 19.22 -18.07
CA GLY A 157 -7.16 19.85 -16.86
C GLY A 157 -7.68 18.76 -15.91
N ASN A 158 -7.14 18.73 -14.68
CA ASN A 158 -7.65 17.86 -13.62
C ASN A 158 -7.56 16.35 -13.87
N VAL A 159 -6.44 15.90 -14.45
CA VAL A 159 -6.15 14.47 -14.63
C VAL A 159 -4.73 14.11 -14.18
N LYS A 160 -4.56 12.87 -13.73
CA LYS A 160 -3.28 12.21 -13.49
C LYS A 160 -3.17 10.96 -14.33
N LEU A 161 -1.96 10.65 -14.81
CA LEU A 161 -1.62 9.37 -15.41
C LEU A 161 -0.85 8.54 -14.41
N LEU A 162 -1.41 7.43 -13.98
CA LEU A 162 -0.80 6.56 -12.98
C LEU A 162 -0.73 5.12 -13.47
N TRP A 163 0.38 4.45 -13.11
CA TRP A 163 0.58 3.05 -13.35
C TRP A 163 0.02 2.21 -12.19
N SER A 164 -0.48 1.03 -12.53
CA SER A 164 -0.84 0.04 -11.51
C SER A 164 0.38 -0.61 -10.88
N GLN A 165 0.14 -1.39 -9.83
CA GLN A 165 1.08 -2.43 -9.39
C GLN A 165 1.31 -3.44 -10.54
N ILE A 166 2.44 -4.16 -10.47
CA ILE A 166 2.68 -5.29 -11.36
C ILE A 166 1.69 -6.39 -11.00
N ASN A 167 0.92 -6.85 -11.98
CA ASN A 167 -0.06 -7.91 -11.81
C ASN A 167 0.59 -9.31 -11.90
N SER A 168 -0.20 -10.36 -11.71
CA SER A 168 0.24 -11.76 -11.81
C SER A 168 0.83 -12.15 -13.17
N SER A 169 0.50 -11.40 -14.22
CA SER A 169 1.07 -11.57 -15.57
C SER A 169 2.35 -10.76 -15.78
N SER A 170 2.97 -10.24 -14.73
CA SER A 170 4.17 -9.37 -14.77
C SER A 170 3.97 -8.11 -15.61
N GLN A 171 2.74 -7.61 -15.66
CA GLN A 171 2.38 -6.38 -16.37
C GLN A 171 1.94 -5.29 -15.41
N THR A 172 2.18 -4.06 -15.78
CA THR A 172 1.62 -2.86 -15.17
C THR A 172 0.75 -2.14 -16.20
N CYS A 173 -0.39 -1.58 -15.76
CA CYS A 173 -1.33 -0.92 -16.66
C CYS A 173 -1.38 0.58 -16.35
N LEU A 174 -1.52 1.38 -17.38
CA LEU A 174 -1.65 2.84 -17.29
C LEU A 174 -3.12 3.25 -17.22
N TYR A 175 -3.43 4.16 -16.32
CA TYR A 175 -4.76 4.73 -16.11
C TYR A 175 -4.73 6.25 -16.22
N VAL A 176 -5.83 6.83 -16.72
CA VAL A 176 -6.11 8.25 -16.61
C VAL A 176 -7.14 8.45 -15.51
N LEU A 177 -6.78 9.22 -14.50
CA LEU A 177 -7.57 9.43 -13.28
C LEU A 177 -7.99 10.89 -13.21
N LYS A 178 -9.27 11.15 -12.85
CA LYS A 178 -9.78 12.50 -12.64
C LYS A 178 -9.36 13.01 -11.27
N THR A 179 -8.95 14.27 -11.22
CA THR A 179 -8.57 14.97 -9.99
C THR A 179 -9.37 16.26 -9.84
N ASP A 180 -9.26 16.90 -8.69
CA ASP A 180 -9.64 18.30 -8.55
C ASP A 180 -8.61 19.24 -9.20
N ASN A 181 -8.82 20.56 -9.09
CA ASN A 181 -7.95 21.58 -9.68
C ASN A 181 -6.52 21.62 -9.15
N VAL A 182 -6.25 20.95 -8.03
CA VAL A 182 -4.93 20.87 -7.37
C VAL A 182 -4.37 19.45 -7.34
N GLY A 183 -5.01 18.52 -8.03
CA GLY A 183 -4.52 17.16 -8.21
C GLY A 183 -4.94 16.16 -7.13
N ASN A 184 -5.90 16.51 -6.25
CA ASN A 184 -6.38 15.63 -5.20
C ASN A 184 -7.37 14.57 -5.70
N PRO A 185 -7.53 13.46 -4.97
CA PRO A 185 -8.59 12.48 -5.18
C PRO A 185 -9.97 13.03 -4.86
N ALA A 186 -11.00 12.34 -5.33
CA ALA A 186 -12.39 12.63 -4.94
C ALA A 186 -12.63 12.44 -3.44
N LEU A 187 -12.02 11.41 -2.85
CA LEU A 187 -12.01 11.12 -1.41
C LEU A 187 -10.63 10.58 -1.02
N GLY A 188 -10.17 10.91 0.18
CA GLY A 188 -8.87 10.49 0.69
C GLY A 188 -8.93 9.97 2.14
N ARG A 189 -7.77 9.73 2.75
CA ARG A 189 -7.70 9.24 4.14
C ARG A 189 -8.46 10.12 5.16
N PRO A 190 -8.50 11.45 5.06
CA PRO A 190 -9.28 12.30 5.97
C PRO A 190 -10.79 12.03 5.95
N ASP A 191 -11.33 11.46 4.87
CA ASP A 191 -12.75 11.17 4.68
C ASP A 191 -13.19 9.86 5.31
N ILE A 192 -12.23 9.04 5.74
CA ILE A 192 -12.46 7.66 6.20
C ILE A 192 -12.53 7.61 7.72
N GLU A 193 -13.54 6.89 8.22
CA GLU A 193 -13.70 6.56 9.63
C GLU A 193 -12.85 5.35 9.99
N THR A 194 -13.06 4.21 9.30
CA THR A 194 -12.32 2.96 9.54
C THR A 194 -11.95 2.26 8.23
N ILE A 195 -10.82 1.54 8.25
CA ILE A 195 -10.45 0.55 7.24
C ILE A 195 -10.07 -0.72 7.97
N THR A 196 -10.75 -1.81 7.67
CA THR A 196 -10.55 -3.12 8.32
C THR A 196 -10.51 -4.24 7.28
N SER A 197 -9.93 -5.38 7.66
CA SER A 197 -10.06 -6.61 6.88
C SER A 197 -11.09 -7.53 7.51
N ILE A 198 -11.90 -8.16 6.67
CA ILE A 198 -12.93 -9.13 7.08
C ILE A 198 -12.62 -10.44 6.38
N LYS A 199 -12.51 -11.51 7.16
CA LYS A 199 -12.34 -12.85 6.62
C LYS A 199 -13.68 -13.36 6.10
N ASP A 200 -13.73 -13.73 4.83
CA ASP A 200 -14.86 -14.37 4.22
C ASP A 200 -14.98 -15.82 4.73
N LYS A 201 -16.17 -16.20 5.18
CA LYS A 201 -16.41 -17.51 5.81
C LYS A 201 -16.41 -18.66 4.80
N ASP A 202 -16.83 -18.39 3.59
CA ASP A 202 -17.03 -19.40 2.56
C ASP A 202 -15.73 -19.64 1.77
N THR A 203 -15.04 -18.58 1.37
CA THR A 203 -13.82 -18.65 0.56
C THR A 203 -12.54 -18.69 1.38
N GLN A 204 -12.61 -18.38 2.69
CA GLN A 204 -11.44 -18.20 3.58
C GLN A 204 -10.48 -17.09 3.13
N SER A 205 -10.86 -16.31 2.12
CA SER A 205 -10.14 -15.11 1.68
C SER A 205 -10.45 -13.90 2.57
N PHE A 206 -9.77 -12.80 2.31
CA PHE A 206 -9.98 -11.56 3.04
C PHE A 206 -10.53 -10.48 2.10
N ASN A 207 -11.49 -9.70 2.61
CA ASN A 207 -12.01 -8.49 1.97
C ASN A 207 -11.57 -7.28 2.79
N ILE A 208 -11.43 -6.12 2.15
CA ILE A 208 -11.18 -4.85 2.85
C ILE A 208 -12.48 -4.08 2.91
N GLU A 209 -12.93 -3.77 4.13
CA GLU A 209 -14.05 -2.87 4.35
C GLU A 209 -13.56 -1.47 4.71
N ILE A 210 -14.11 -0.47 4.04
CA ILE A 210 -13.82 0.95 4.24
C ILE A 210 -15.12 1.64 4.60
N LYS A 211 -15.16 2.28 5.78
CA LYS A 211 -16.29 3.07 6.24
C LYS A 211 -15.94 4.54 6.16
N PHE A 212 -16.75 5.31 5.44
CA PHE A 212 -16.61 6.75 5.33
C PHE A 212 -17.26 7.49 6.49
N LYS A 213 -16.71 8.65 6.86
CA LYS A 213 -17.34 9.56 7.80
C LYS A 213 -18.70 10.05 7.28
N PRO A 214 -19.66 10.43 8.15
CA PRO A 214 -21.04 10.77 7.72
C PRO A 214 -21.13 11.83 6.61
N GLY A 215 -20.26 12.86 6.65
CA GLY A 215 -20.19 13.87 5.59
C GLY A 215 -19.70 13.31 4.25
N SER A 216 -18.64 12.54 4.31
CA SER A 216 -17.99 11.92 3.13
C SER A 216 -18.79 10.74 2.57
N ALA A 217 -19.63 10.08 3.38
CA ALA A 217 -20.56 9.04 2.92
C ALA A 217 -21.52 9.54 1.83
N LYS A 218 -21.97 10.80 1.93
CA LYS A 218 -22.81 11.42 0.90
C LYS A 218 -22.03 11.65 -0.40
N ILE A 219 -20.77 12.04 -0.30
CA ILE A 219 -19.89 12.21 -1.46
C ILE A 219 -19.63 10.86 -2.12
N TRP A 220 -19.41 9.81 -1.31
CA TRP A 220 -19.22 8.44 -1.79
C TRP A 220 -20.46 7.91 -2.52
N ALA A 221 -21.66 8.13 -1.96
CA ALA A 221 -22.93 7.76 -2.61
C ALA A 221 -23.09 8.46 -3.97
N ALA A 222 -22.81 9.77 -4.05
CA ALA A 222 -22.87 10.52 -5.30
C ALA A 222 -21.82 10.03 -6.31
N LEU A 223 -20.59 9.74 -5.84
CA LEU A 223 -19.50 9.23 -6.65
C LEU A 223 -19.82 7.85 -7.25
N THR A 224 -20.34 6.92 -6.41
CA THR A 224 -20.72 5.59 -6.88
C THR A 224 -21.91 5.64 -7.82
N LYS A 225 -22.92 6.49 -7.55
CA LYS A 225 -24.06 6.71 -8.46
C LYS A 225 -23.61 7.21 -9.85
N LYS A 226 -22.68 8.17 -9.90
CA LYS A 226 -22.12 8.73 -11.14
C LYS A 226 -21.32 7.69 -11.93
N ASN A 227 -20.67 6.75 -11.23
CA ASN A 227 -19.74 5.78 -11.82
C ASN A 227 -20.34 4.36 -11.86
N LEU A 228 -21.65 4.20 -11.95
CA LEU A 228 -22.27 2.87 -12.13
C LEU A 228 -21.71 2.18 -13.38
N ASN A 229 -21.31 0.92 -13.22
CA ASN A 229 -20.64 0.08 -14.22
C ASN A 229 -19.28 0.60 -14.70
N LYS A 230 -18.72 1.61 -14.03
CA LYS A 230 -17.36 2.12 -14.25
C LYS A 230 -16.48 1.80 -13.04
N PRO A 231 -15.17 1.63 -13.23
CA PRO A 231 -14.27 1.43 -12.11
C PRO A 231 -13.94 2.76 -11.39
N ILE A 232 -13.74 2.67 -10.08
CA ILE A 232 -13.13 3.70 -9.26
C ILE A 232 -11.75 3.20 -8.86
N ALA A 233 -10.71 4.01 -9.11
CA ALA A 233 -9.35 3.64 -8.76
C ALA A 233 -9.05 3.90 -7.28
N ILE A 234 -8.42 2.95 -6.64
CA ILE A 234 -7.85 3.06 -5.29
C ILE A 234 -6.34 3.20 -5.46
N VAL A 235 -5.81 4.33 -5.02
CA VAL A 235 -4.42 4.73 -5.23
C VAL A 235 -3.71 4.90 -3.90
N ILE A 236 -2.47 4.40 -3.83
CA ILE A 236 -1.54 4.67 -2.73
C ILE A 236 -0.23 5.17 -3.35
N ASP A 237 0.22 6.37 -2.93
CA ASP A 237 1.48 6.98 -3.38
C ASP A 237 1.66 6.97 -4.91
N ASP A 238 0.66 7.44 -5.63
CA ASP A 238 0.65 7.50 -7.09
C ASP A 238 0.78 6.12 -7.80
N ILE A 239 0.44 5.05 -7.09
CA ILE A 239 0.32 3.70 -7.65
C ILE A 239 -1.14 3.25 -7.57
N VAL A 240 -1.71 2.81 -8.68
CA VAL A 240 -3.06 2.23 -8.72
C VAL A 240 -3.01 0.81 -8.15
N PHE A 241 -3.65 0.61 -6.99
CA PHE A 241 -3.70 -0.68 -6.29
C PHE A 241 -4.86 -1.54 -6.77
N TYR A 242 -6.06 -0.96 -6.83
CA TYR A 242 -7.28 -1.65 -7.22
C TYR A 242 -8.15 -0.74 -8.09
N THR A 243 -8.95 -1.34 -8.96
CA THR A 243 -9.92 -0.65 -9.81
C THR A 243 -11.26 -1.40 -9.81
N PRO A 244 -11.94 -1.51 -8.65
CA PRO A 244 -13.22 -2.19 -8.56
C PRO A 244 -14.28 -1.49 -9.42
N VAL A 245 -15.06 -2.30 -10.15
CA VAL A 245 -16.20 -1.80 -10.91
C VAL A 245 -17.39 -1.58 -9.97
N VAL A 246 -17.94 -0.38 -9.97
CA VAL A 246 -19.12 -0.02 -9.18
C VAL A 246 -20.34 -0.74 -9.72
N LYS A 247 -20.93 -1.66 -8.96
CA LYS A 247 -22.13 -2.42 -9.37
C LYS A 247 -23.43 -1.78 -8.90
N THR A 248 -23.39 -1.09 -7.76
CA THR A 248 -24.56 -0.44 -7.15
C THR A 248 -24.16 0.88 -6.52
N THR A 249 -25.12 1.79 -6.34
CA THR A 249 -24.91 2.99 -5.52
C THR A 249 -24.74 2.59 -4.07
N MET A 250 -23.73 3.12 -3.39
CA MET A 250 -23.40 2.80 -2.00
C MET A 250 -23.82 3.93 -1.07
N GLU A 251 -25.11 3.92 -0.65
CA GLU A 251 -25.70 5.00 0.15
C GLU A 251 -25.34 4.92 1.64
N ASN A 252 -24.93 3.74 2.12
CA ASN A 252 -24.61 3.48 3.53
C ASN A 252 -23.20 3.96 3.95
N GLY A 253 -22.42 4.54 3.02
CA GLY A 253 -21.05 4.99 3.28
C GLY A 253 -20.05 3.85 3.51
N LEU A 254 -20.36 2.66 3.01
CA LEU A 254 -19.43 1.51 3.01
C LEU A 254 -18.87 1.28 1.61
N CYS A 255 -17.63 0.85 1.56
CA CYS A 255 -16.96 0.34 0.37
C CYS A 255 -16.32 -0.99 0.74
N GLU A 256 -16.57 -2.03 -0.01
CA GLU A 256 -15.93 -3.33 0.16
C GLU A 256 -15.07 -3.62 -1.07
N ILE A 257 -13.78 -3.90 -0.82
CA ILE A 257 -12.86 -4.38 -1.83
C ILE A 257 -12.82 -5.90 -1.70
N THR A 258 -13.42 -6.57 -2.67
CA THR A 258 -13.42 -8.03 -2.79
C THR A 258 -12.41 -8.43 -3.86
N GLY A 259 -11.67 -9.52 -3.66
CA GLY A 259 -10.66 -9.93 -4.66
C GLY A 259 -9.90 -11.19 -4.26
N ASN A 260 -10.46 -12.01 -3.35
CA ASN A 260 -9.80 -13.22 -2.82
C ASN A 260 -8.41 -12.94 -2.26
N LEU A 261 -8.29 -11.84 -1.49
CA LEU A 261 -7.02 -11.47 -0.89
C LEU A 261 -6.58 -12.52 0.12
N THR A 262 -5.31 -12.81 0.14
CA THR A 262 -4.68 -13.52 1.25
C THR A 262 -4.62 -12.61 2.49
N GLU A 263 -4.47 -13.17 3.66
CA GLU A 263 -4.27 -12.40 4.90
C GLU A 263 -3.06 -11.45 4.78
N LYS A 264 -1.98 -11.93 4.16
CA LYS A 264 -0.76 -11.15 3.92
C LYS A 264 -1.02 -9.92 3.05
N GLU A 265 -1.80 -10.05 1.98
CA GLU A 265 -2.16 -8.94 1.08
C GLU A 265 -3.09 -7.95 1.77
N ALA A 266 -4.08 -8.43 2.54
CA ALA A 266 -4.95 -7.57 3.32
C ALA A 266 -4.16 -6.78 4.37
N ASN A 267 -3.31 -7.44 5.14
CA ASN A 267 -2.45 -6.81 6.14
C ASN A 267 -1.46 -5.82 5.52
N TYR A 268 -0.92 -6.12 4.33
CA TYR A 268 -0.06 -5.21 3.59
C TYR A 268 -0.79 -3.92 3.22
N PHE A 269 -2.00 -4.02 2.68
CA PHE A 269 -2.83 -2.87 2.37
C PHE A 269 -3.12 -2.03 3.63
N LEU A 270 -3.61 -2.68 4.71
CA LEU A 270 -3.90 -2.02 5.98
C LEU A 270 -2.67 -1.34 6.58
N ALA A 271 -1.51 -1.97 6.49
CA ALA A 271 -0.26 -1.42 6.99
C ALA A 271 0.09 -0.10 6.30
N LEU A 272 -0.14 0.02 5.00
CA LEU A 272 0.12 1.24 4.24
C LEU A 272 -0.86 2.37 4.57
N VAL A 273 -2.16 2.06 4.76
CA VAL A 273 -3.20 3.10 4.80
C VAL A 273 -3.64 3.51 6.21
N ASN A 274 -3.44 2.67 7.24
CA ASN A 274 -3.95 2.93 8.60
C ASN A 274 -2.94 3.57 9.55
N ASN A 275 -1.65 3.54 9.25
CA ASN A 275 -0.61 3.85 10.23
C ASN A 275 -0.03 5.27 10.09
N GLY A 276 -0.67 6.13 9.33
CA GLY A 276 -0.25 7.51 9.12
C GLY A 276 0.78 7.68 8.00
N LEU A 277 1.11 8.94 7.74
CA LEU A 277 2.01 9.32 6.66
C LEU A 277 3.46 9.36 7.14
N LEU A 278 4.37 8.90 6.30
CA LEU A 278 5.79 9.24 6.44
C LEU A 278 6.00 10.70 6.00
N THR A 279 6.41 11.54 6.92
CA THR A 279 6.63 12.99 6.68
C THR A 279 7.95 13.28 5.97
N THR A 280 8.84 12.31 5.90
CA THR A 280 10.08 12.35 5.11
C THR A 280 10.21 11.08 4.26
N SER A 281 10.99 11.15 3.19
CA SER A 281 11.25 10.00 2.32
C SER A 281 12.50 9.26 2.78
N PHE A 282 12.52 7.94 2.57
CA PHE A 282 13.64 7.06 2.92
C PHE A 282 14.07 6.24 1.72
N THR A 283 15.35 5.90 1.69
CA THR A 283 15.93 4.87 0.84
C THR A 283 16.48 3.75 1.71
N ILE A 284 16.39 2.50 1.25
CA ILE A 284 16.95 1.35 1.98
C ILE A 284 18.37 1.11 1.48
N LYS A 285 19.32 1.11 2.41
CA LYS A 285 20.74 0.79 2.15
C LYS A 285 21.02 -0.70 2.10
#